data_161d7c3e0c6b08de0231e4df372d9b2c
#
_entry.id   161d7c3e0c6b08de0231e4df372d9b2c
#
_cell.length_a   1.000
_cell.length_b   1.000
_cell.length_c   1.000
_cell.angle_alpha   90.00
_cell.angle_beta   90.00
_cell.angle_gamma   90.00
#
_symmetry.space_group_name_H-M   'P 1'
#
loop_
_entity.id
_entity.type
_entity.pdbx_description
1 polymer ?
#
loop_
_entity_poly.entity_id
_entity_poly.type
_entity_poly.pdbx_seq_one_letter_code
_entity_poly.pdbx_strand_id
1 'polypeptide(L)'
;MANLKELFPEFYQSKLDMKDLSSESENLLVLDTNYLLDIIQLPTTVSKKYIEALEKVKENIYIPYLVALEFNFKKSSLKKGKIKKIRKYKNEIEQSVVNINKKINEIDLVDKEEKEIFTNELLTMTEDYLAELKKVIDSKVSSMITEEENELYERLISVIENKVGNKYSQEWIDEIEKEGEERYKQNIPPGFNDSSKEDEIDSLRMYGDIKYCRKYGDLIIWKDIIEYSKEYTKMGKKVVFITNDGKAKQKRDLLYKVDDFTVGPNIHLMNELYMESNKELHILNNLRFVQLVNDLSDVEMSKLKKSSEKMYRVKIPHDQIEEERIKLLKKSIENNEYEF
;
A
#
# COMPACT_ATOMS: atom_id res chain seq x y z
N MET A 1 28.09 34.17 -21.59
CA MET A 1 28.11 33.54 -20.25
C MET A 1 26.79 32.84 -20.08
N ALA A 2 26.81 31.57 -19.66
CA ALA A 2 25.59 30.81 -19.46
C ALA A 2 24.89 31.23 -18.15
N ASN A 3 23.56 31.19 -18.14
CA ASN A 3 22.75 31.49 -16.96
C ASN A 3 22.75 30.31 -15.98
N LEU A 4 23.00 30.55 -14.70
CA LEU A 4 23.08 29.53 -13.67
C LEU A 4 21.79 28.68 -13.60
N LYS A 5 20.63 29.31 -13.73
CA LYS A 5 19.32 28.61 -13.70
C LYS A 5 19.05 27.79 -14.95
N GLU A 6 19.64 28.17 -16.07
CA GLU A 6 19.54 27.42 -17.34
C GLU A 6 20.47 26.20 -17.36
N LEU A 7 21.61 26.32 -16.66
CA LEU A 7 22.60 25.21 -16.57
C LEU A 7 22.16 24.15 -15.55
N PHE A 8 21.43 24.54 -14.51
CA PHE A 8 21.07 23.68 -13.40
C PHE A 8 19.59 23.85 -13.01
N PRO A 9 18.64 23.64 -13.94
CA PRO A 9 17.22 23.95 -13.75
C PRO A 9 16.61 23.14 -12.60
N GLU A 10 17.07 21.92 -12.33
CA GLU A 10 16.59 21.05 -11.27
C GLU A 10 16.73 21.63 -9.86
N PHE A 11 17.68 22.54 -9.64
CA PHE A 11 17.87 23.20 -8.33
C PHE A 11 17.03 24.46 -8.17
N TYR A 12 16.37 24.93 -9.23
CA TYR A 12 15.62 26.16 -9.24
C TYR A 12 14.13 25.96 -9.58
N GLN A 13 13.65 24.71 -9.50
CA GLN A 13 12.25 24.39 -9.77
C GLN A 13 11.33 25.11 -8.79
N SER A 14 10.14 25.48 -9.27
CA SER A 14 9.11 26.11 -8.44
C SER A 14 8.55 25.11 -7.41
N LYS A 15 8.14 25.60 -6.25
CA LYS A 15 7.43 24.76 -5.28
C LYS A 15 6.09 24.34 -5.85
N LEU A 16 5.69 23.11 -5.56
CA LEU A 16 4.37 22.60 -5.91
C LEU A 16 3.32 23.17 -4.94
N ASP A 17 2.25 23.73 -5.48
CA ASP A 17 1.11 24.23 -4.70
C ASP A 17 -0.21 23.55 -5.08
N MET A 18 -1.32 23.91 -4.43
CA MET A 18 -2.63 23.33 -4.70
C MET A 18 -3.15 23.63 -6.11
N LYS A 19 -2.80 24.79 -6.67
CA LYS A 19 -3.23 25.17 -8.04
C LYS A 19 -2.57 24.29 -9.08
N ASP A 20 -1.34 23.85 -8.82
CA ASP A 20 -0.62 22.93 -9.70
C ASP A 20 -1.31 21.57 -9.83
N LEU A 21 -2.14 21.19 -8.86
CA LEU A 21 -2.90 19.94 -8.83
C LEU A 21 -4.35 20.10 -9.31
N SER A 22 -4.77 21.30 -9.71
CA SER A 22 -6.12 21.49 -10.26
C SER A 22 -6.23 20.92 -11.68
N SER A 23 -7.44 20.60 -12.12
CA SER A 23 -7.70 20.19 -13.51
C SER A 23 -7.30 21.27 -14.52
N GLU A 24 -7.33 22.53 -14.12
CA GLU A 24 -7.00 23.69 -14.95
C GLU A 24 -5.49 23.91 -15.11
N SER A 25 -4.67 23.31 -14.23
CA SER A 25 -3.21 23.46 -14.30
C SER A 25 -2.58 22.80 -15.52
N GLU A 26 -3.30 21.84 -16.11
CA GLU A 26 -2.81 21.01 -17.20
C GLU A 26 -1.49 20.25 -16.91
N ASN A 27 -1.05 20.24 -15.66
CA ASN A 27 0.11 19.45 -15.22
C ASN A 27 -0.19 17.96 -15.28
N LEU A 28 0.81 17.16 -15.62
CA LEU A 28 0.67 15.72 -15.72
C LEU A 28 0.74 15.06 -14.33
N LEU A 29 -0.32 14.32 -13.94
CA LEU A 29 -0.42 13.61 -12.68
C LEU A 29 -0.28 12.11 -12.93
N VAL A 30 0.83 11.54 -12.52
CA VAL A 30 1.14 10.11 -12.74
C VAL A 30 0.89 9.32 -11.47
N LEU A 31 0.06 8.29 -11.56
CA LEU A 31 -0.24 7.41 -10.42
C LEU A 31 0.67 6.18 -10.42
N ASP A 32 1.11 5.82 -9.23
CA ASP A 32 1.79 4.54 -9.00
C ASP A 32 0.79 3.45 -8.58
N THR A 33 1.20 2.19 -8.71
CA THR A 33 0.43 1.00 -8.32
C THR A 33 -0.05 1.09 -6.87
N ASN A 34 0.77 1.59 -5.96
CA ASN A 34 0.43 1.69 -4.54
C ASN A 34 -0.74 2.64 -4.26
N TYR A 35 -0.96 3.69 -5.07
CA TYR A 35 -2.13 4.56 -4.95
C TYR A 35 -3.43 3.80 -5.26
N LEU A 36 -3.45 3.06 -6.35
CA LEU A 36 -4.62 2.28 -6.78
C LEU A 36 -4.92 1.14 -5.79
N LEU A 37 -3.88 0.50 -5.27
CA LEU A 37 -4.02 -0.58 -4.29
C LEU A 37 -4.49 -0.06 -2.93
N ASP A 38 -4.08 1.14 -2.52
CA ASP A 38 -4.55 1.78 -1.29
C ASP A 38 -6.08 1.94 -1.30
N ILE A 39 -6.69 2.31 -2.42
CA ILE A 39 -8.15 2.44 -2.55
C ILE A 39 -8.88 1.12 -2.25
N ILE A 40 -8.29 -0.03 -2.63
CA ILE A 40 -8.89 -1.36 -2.37
C ILE A 40 -8.63 -1.82 -0.93
N GLN A 41 -7.51 -1.39 -0.33
CA GLN A 41 -7.07 -1.90 0.98
C GLN A 41 -7.57 -1.08 2.16
N LEU A 42 -7.71 0.24 1.98
CA LEU A 42 -8.06 1.17 3.04
C LEU A 42 -9.54 1.06 3.43
N PRO A 43 -9.94 1.57 4.60
CA PRO A 43 -11.35 1.68 4.96
C PRO A 43 -12.14 2.51 3.94
N THR A 44 -13.41 2.19 3.72
CA THR A 44 -14.27 2.85 2.71
C THR A 44 -14.30 4.37 2.85
N THR A 45 -14.30 4.89 4.08
CA THR A 45 -14.24 6.33 4.37
C THR A 45 -12.96 7.00 3.85
N VAL A 46 -11.83 6.29 3.89
CA VAL A 46 -10.55 6.78 3.35
C VAL A 46 -10.53 6.62 1.83
N SER A 47 -10.94 5.45 1.34
CA SER A 47 -11.01 5.14 -0.10
C SER A 47 -11.87 6.14 -0.86
N LYS A 48 -12.99 6.59 -0.27
CA LYS A 48 -13.82 7.67 -0.84
C LYS A 48 -13.01 8.94 -1.09
N LYS A 49 -12.19 9.37 -0.12
CA LYS A 49 -11.36 10.57 -0.26
C LYS A 49 -10.29 10.44 -1.35
N TYR A 50 -9.75 9.23 -1.52
CA TYR A 50 -8.82 8.94 -2.60
C TYR A 50 -9.49 9.02 -3.97
N ILE A 51 -10.69 8.47 -4.12
CA ILE A 51 -11.46 8.52 -5.37
C ILE A 51 -11.93 9.94 -5.67
N GLU A 52 -12.45 10.67 -4.68
CA GLU A 52 -12.84 12.08 -4.81
C GLU A 52 -11.68 12.95 -5.33
N ALA A 53 -10.46 12.68 -4.85
CA ALA A 53 -9.28 13.39 -5.36
C ALA A 53 -9.01 13.07 -6.84
N LEU A 54 -9.11 11.79 -7.24
CA LEU A 54 -8.93 11.41 -8.66
C LEU A 54 -10.02 12.02 -9.56
N GLU A 55 -11.28 12.00 -9.13
CA GLU A 55 -12.40 12.57 -9.89
C GLU A 55 -12.22 14.05 -10.19
N LYS A 56 -11.68 14.82 -9.23
CA LYS A 56 -11.41 16.25 -9.40
C LYS A 56 -10.35 16.57 -10.45
N VAL A 57 -9.40 15.67 -10.65
CA VAL A 57 -8.22 15.89 -11.51
C VAL A 57 -8.12 14.91 -12.66
N LYS A 58 -9.19 14.16 -12.95
CA LYS A 58 -9.19 13.03 -13.87
C LYS A 58 -8.65 13.35 -15.27
N GLU A 59 -8.79 14.59 -15.74
CA GLU A 59 -8.35 14.99 -17.07
C GLU A 59 -6.82 15.06 -17.22
N ASN A 60 -6.10 15.12 -16.11
CA ASN A 60 -4.65 15.25 -16.06
C ASN A 60 -3.95 13.95 -15.60
N ILE A 61 -4.72 12.90 -15.34
CA ILE A 61 -4.19 11.61 -14.86
C ILE A 61 -3.59 10.82 -16.00
N TYR A 62 -2.43 10.24 -15.72
CA TYR A 62 -1.79 9.18 -16.49
C TYR A 62 -1.39 8.01 -15.60
N ILE A 63 -1.60 6.81 -16.11
CA ILE A 63 -1.23 5.56 -15.44
C ILE A 63 -0.33 4.77 -16.40
N PRO A 64 0.96 4.60 -16.10
CA PRO A 64 1.84 3.76 -16.89
C PRO A 64 1.26 2.35 -17.09
N TYR A 65 1.48 1.77 -18.25
CA TYR A 65 0.94 0.44 -18.57
C TYR A 65 1.31 -0.61 -17.51
N LEU A 66 2.58 -0.62 -17.07
CA LEU A 66 3.04 -1.58 -16.06
C LEU A 66 2.36 -1.38 -14.71
N VAL A 67 2.05 -0.15 -14.33
CA VAL A 67 1.28 0.18 -13.11
C VAL A 67 -0.11 -0.46 -13.17
N ALA A 68 -0.81 -0.30 -14.31
CA ALA A 68 -2.13 -0.90 -14.50
C ALA A 68 -2.07 -2.43 -14.52
N LEU A 69 -1.03 -3.01 -15.13
CA LEU A 69 -0.81 -4.45 -15.15
C LEU A 69 -0.56 -4.99 -13.74
N GLU A 70 0.31 -4.37 -12.97
CA GLU A 70 0.58 -4.74 -11.57
C GLU A 70 -0.66 -4.61 -10.68
N PHE A 71 -1.45 -3.54 -10.86
CA PHE A 71 -2.72 -3.38 -10.16
C PHE A 71 -3.64 -4.57 -10.42
N ASN A 72 -3.79 -5.00 -11.69
CA ASN A 72 -4.62 -6.13 -12.05
C ASN A 72 -4.14 -7.45 -11.45
N PHE A 73 -2.84 -7.70 -11.39
CA PHE A 73 -2.29 -8.89 -10.72
C PHE A 73 -2.54 -8.89 -9.21
N LYS A 74 -2.40 -7.73 -8.57
CA LYS A 74 -2.43 -7.64 -7.10
C LYS A 74 -3.87 -7.49 -6.54
N LYS A 75 -4.80 -6.85 -7.25
CA LYS A 75 -6.14 -6.53 -6.74
C LYS A 75 -6.93 -7.75 -6.22
N SER A 76 -6.88 -8.87 -6.95
CA SER A 76 -7.62 -10.09 -6.57
C SER A 76 -7.01 -10.77 -5.35
N SER A 77 -5.69 -10.74 -5.20
CA SER A 77 -4.99 -11.33 -4.05
C SER A 77 -5.27 -10.54 -2.76
N LEU A 78 -5.44 -9.22 -2.85
CA LEU A 78 -5.73 -8.36 -1.71
C LEU A 78 -7.14 -8.61 -1.15
N LYS A 79 -8.17 -8.69 -1.99
CA LYS A 79 -9.53 -9.05 -1.56
C LYS A 79 -9.55 -10.43 -0.88
N LYS A 80 -8.93 -11.44 -1.51
CA LYS A 80 -8.81 -12.79 -0.94
C LYS A 80 -7.99 -12.81 0.34
N GLY A 81 -6.95 -11.97 0.44
CA GLY A 81 -6.09 -11.87 1.61
C GLY A 81 -6.81 -11.39 2.86
N LYS A 82 -7.72 -10.43 2.76
CA LYS A 82 -8.57 -9.98 3.88
C LYS A 82 -9.41 -11.14 4.43
N ILE A 83 -10.12 -11.85 3.56
CA ILE A 83 -10.97 -12.99 3.95
C ILE A 83 -10.12 -14.13 4.53
N LYS A 84 -8.98 -14.45 3.92
CA LYS A 84 -8.08 -15.50 4.38
C LYS A 84 -7.55 -15.22 5.80
N LYS A 85 -7.19 -13.97 6.12
CA LYS A 85 -6.75 -13.59 7.47
C LYS A 85 -7.83 -13.83 8.51
N ILE A 86 -9.08 -13.43 8.25
CA ILE A 86 -10.16 -13.62 9.20
C ILE A 86 -10.49 -15.10 9.38
N ARG A 87 -10.50 -15.89 8.31
CA ARG A 87 -10.66 -17.34 8.40
C ARG A 87 -9.53 -18.00 9.20
N LYS A 88 -8.31 -17.51 9.07
CA LYS A 88 -7.18 -17.97 9.90
C LYS A 88 -7.45 -17.72 11.39
N TYR A 89 -7.88 -16.52 11.77
CA TYR A 89 -8.26 -16.20 13.15
C TYR A 89 -9.42 -17.07 13.65
N LYS A 90 -10.43 -17.34 12.80
CA LYS A 90 -11.50 -18.28 13.15
C LYS A 90 -10.96 -19.65 13.53
N ASN A 91 -10.07 -20.20 12.69
CA ASN A 91 -9.44 -21.51 12.95
C ASN A 91 -8.58 -21.50 14.24
N GLU A 92 -7.84 -20.40 14.49
CA GLU A 92 -7.02 -20.25 15.71
C GLU A 92 -7.90 -20.22 16.97
N ILE A 93 -9.05 -19.55 16.93
CA ILE A 93 -10.03 -19.52 18.01
C ILE A 93 -10.61 -20.94 18.23
N GLU A 94 -10.99 -21.63 17.16
CA GLU A 94 -11.48 -23.01 17.23
C GLU A 94 -10.47 -23.95 17.90
N GLN A 95 -9.19 -23.85 17.51
CA GLN A 95 -8.11 -24.62 18.13
C GLN A 95 -7.93 -24.28 19.62
N SER A 96 -8.08 -23.02 19.98
CA SER A 96 -7.98 -22.58 21.38
C SER A 96 -9.10 -23.19 22.22
N VAL A 97 -10.33 -23.26 21.71
CA VAL A 97 -11.46 -23.90 22.40
C VAL A 97 -11.24 -25.41 22.52
N VAL A 98 -10.72 -26.07 21.47
CA VAL A 98 -10.35 -27.49 21.56
C VAL A 98 -9.34 -27.75 22.68
N ASN A 99 -8.36 -26.85 22.85
CA ASN A 99 -7.39 -26.96 23.92
C ASN A 99 -8.01 -26.74 25.31
N ILE A 100 -8.95 -25.78 25.42
CA ILE A 100 -9.72 -25.57 26.66
C ILE A 100 -10.53 -26.83 27.01
N ASN A 101 -11.24 -27.41 26.04
CA ASN A 101 -12.04 -28.61 26.25
C ASN A 101 -11.18 -29.81 26.71
N LYS A 102 -9.95 -29.94 26.18
CA LYS A 102 -9.00 -30.93 26.68
C LYS A 102 -8.69 -30.70 28.15
N LYS A 103 -8.43 -29.47 28.56
CA LYS A 103 -8.14 -29.14 29.96
C LYS A 103 -9.35 -29.37 30.88
N ILE A 104 -10.56 -29.08 30.42
CA ILE A 104 -11.78 -29.39 31.17
C ILE A 104 -11.88 -30.89 31.43
N ASN A 105 -11.60 -31.73 30.43
CA ASN A 105 -11.63 -33.18 30.58
C ASN A 105 -10.50 -33.73 31.47
N GLU A 106 -9.42 -32.97 31.70
CA GLU A 106 -8.33 -33.32 32.63
C GLU A 106 -8.64 -32.96 34.09
N ILE A 107 -9.75 -32.24 34.38
CA ILE A 107 -10.17 -31.91 35.75
C ILE A 107 -10.40 -33.19 36.51
N ASP A 108 -9.83 -33.30 37.70
CA ASP A 108 -10.01 -34.44 38.58
C ASP A 108 -10.70 -34.01 39.87
N LEU A 109 -11.83 -34.64 40.17
CA LEU A 109 -12.59 -34.48 41.40
C LEU A 109 -12.77 -35.83 42.06
N VAL A 110 -12.88 -35.84 43.39
CA VAL A 110 -13.00 -37.06 44.19
C VAL A 110 -14.30 -37.81 43.89
N ASP A 111 -15.40 -37.05 43.72
CA ASP A 111 -16.71 -37.56 43.36
C ASP A 111 -16.86 -37.60 41.83
N LYS A 112 -17.17 -38.79 41.30
CA LYS A 112 -17.31 -39.00 39.85
C LYS A 112 -18.58 -38.36 39.28
N GLU A 113 -19.64 -38.35 39.99
CA GLU A 113 -20.93 -37.78 39.55
C GLU A 113 -20.84 -36.22 39.53
N GLU A 114 -20.20 -35.67 40.56
CA GLU A 114 -19.94 -34.24 40.63
C GLU A 114 -19.00 -33.80 39.52
N LYS A 115 -17.93 -34.58 39.23
CA LYS A 115 -17.01 -34.36 38.11
C LYS A 115 -17.72 -34.32 36.77
N GLU A 116 -18.60 -35.29 36.50
CA GLU A 116 -19.33 -35.40 35.25
C GLU A 116 -20.28 -34.23 35.05
N ILE A 117 -21.03 -33.82 36.07
CA ILE A 117 -21.90 -32.65 36.01
C ILE A 117 -21.11 -31.39 35.74
N PHE A 118 -20.02 -31.15 36.49
CA PHE A 118 -19.20 -29.94 36.37
C PHE A 118 -18.51 -29.85 35.01
N THR A 119 -17.90 -30.93 34.52
CA THR A 119 -17.23 -30.95 33.21
C THR A 119 -18.22 -30.76 32.08
N ASN A 120 -19.39 -31.36 32.12
CA ASN A 120 -20.46 -31.17 31.11
C ASN A 120 -20.97 -29.73 31.06
N GLU A 121 -21.12 -29.10 32.23
CA GLU A 121 -21.53 -27.69 32.30
C GLU A 121 -20.48 -26.78 31.63
N LEU A 122 -19.17 -26.95 31.93
CA LEU A 122 -18.09 -26.20 31.35
C LEU A 122 -17.97 -26.44 29.83
N LEU A 123 -18.11 -27.69 29.38
CA LEU A 123 -18.07 -28.02 27.94
C LEU A 123 -19.22 -27.35 27.20
N THR A 124 -20.44 -27.38 27.76
CA THR A 124 -21.59 -26.70 27.16
C THR A 124 -21.38 -25.20 27.06
N MET A 125 -20.86 -24.56 28.11
CA MET A 125 -20.51 -23.12 28.08
C MET A 125 -19.46 -22.78 26.99
N THR A 126 -18.45 -23.62 26.82
CA THR A 126 -17.42 -23.39 25.80
C THR A 126 -17.94 -23.59 24.38
N GLU A 127 -18.84 -24.54 24.17
CA GLU A 127 -19.49 -24.76 22.86
C GLU A 127 -20.42 -23.61 22.50
N ASP A 128 -21.24 -23.14 23.42
CA ASP A 128 -22.14 -21.99 23.23
C ASP A 128 -21.34 -20.71 22.90
N TYR A 129 -20.26 -20.47 23.65
CA TYR A 129 -19.38 -19.33 23.40
C TYR A 129 -18.72 -19.42 22.01
N LEU A 130 -18.24 -20.60 21.62
CA LEU A 130 -17.66 -20.81 20.29
C LEU A 130 -18.70 -20.59 19.18
N ALA A 131 -19.95 -21.05 19.37
CA ALA A 131 -21.02 -20.87 18.41
C ALA A 131 -21.33 -19.36 18.21
N GLU A 132 -21.33 -18.59 19.29
CA GLU A 132 -21.57 -17.14 19.27
C GLU A 132 -20.42 -16.39 18.59
N LEU A 133 -19.17 -16.73 18.91
CA LEU A 133 -18.00 -16.19 18.22
C LEU A 133 -18.00 -16.48 16.72
N LYS A 134 -18.36 -17.70 16.32
CA LYS A 134 -18.48 -18.06 14.89
C LYS A 134 -19.50 -17.18 14.17
N LYS A 135 -20.68 -16.96 14.77
CA LYS A 135 -21.73 -16.08 14.19
C LYS A 135 -21.20 -14.67 13.96
N VAL A 136 -20.50 -14.10 14.95
CA VAL A 136 -19.92 -12.74 14.84
C VAL A 136 -18.86 -12.69 13.74
N ILE A 137 -17.98 -13.69 13.67
CA ILE A 137 -16.92 -13.75 12.65
C ILE A 137 -17.54 -13.92 11.24
N ASP A 138 -18.49 -14.83 11.07
CA ASP A 138 -19.14 -15.09 9.79
C ASP A 138 -19.97 -13.89 9.32
N SER A 139 -20.66 -13.21 10.23
CA SER A 139 -21.32 -11.92 9.94
C SER A 139 -20.31 -10.88 9.47
N LYS A 140 -19.13 -10.79 10.13
CA LYS A 140 -18.08 -9.86 9.71
C LYS A 140 -17.51 -10.21 8.34
N VAL A 141 -17.25 -11.49 8.06
CA VAL A 141 -16.78 -11.95 6.73
C VAL A 141 -17.80 -11.60 5.65
N SER A 142 -19.09 -11.82 5.91
CA SER A 142 -20.16 -11.49 4.96
C SER A 142 -20.26 -9.97 4.71
N SER A 143 -20.04 -9.14 5.74
CA SER A 143 -20.05 -7.68 5.61
C SER A 143 -18.79 -7.09 4.96
N MET A 144 -17.74 -7.89 4.72
CA MET A 144 -16.50 -7.42 4.08
C MET A 144 -16.57 -7.27 2.56
N ILE A 145 -17.60 -7.84 1.94
CA ILE A 145 -17.92 -7.63 0.52
C ILE A 145 -19.19 -6.80 0.51
N THR A 146 -19.06 -5.52 0.80
CA THR A 146 -20.21 -4.61 0.82
C THR A 146 -20.51 -4.09 -0.57
N GLU A 147 -21.77 -3.74 -0.83
CA GLU A 147 -22.18 -3.01 -2.04
C GLU A 147 -21.36 -1.73 -2.19
N GLU A 148 -21.06 -1.06 -1.07
CA GLU A 148 -20.24 0.15 -1.02
C GLU A 148 -18.80 -0.08 -1.52
N GLU A 149 -18.14 -1.22 -1.19
CA GLU A 149 -16.80 -1.54 -1.74
C GLU A 149 -16.86 -1.80 -3.25
N ASN A 150 -17.92 -2.41 -3.74
CA ASN A 150 -18.12 -2.62 -5.17
C ASN A 150 -18.39 -1.30 -5.89
N GLU A 151 -19.23 -0.43 -5.35
CA GLU A 151 -19.49 0.91 -5.87
C GLU A 151 -18.19 1.73 -5.97
N LEU A 152 -17.38 1.74 -4.91
CA LEU A 152 -16.09 2.43 -4.91
C LEU A 152 -15.12 1.85 -5.96
N TYR A 153 -15.14 0.55 -6.14
CA TYR A 153 -14.32 -0.09 -7.17
C TYR A 153 -14.77 0.33 -8.58
N GLU A 154 -16.08 0.31 -8.88
CA GLU A 154 -16.60 0.75 -10.17
C GLU A 154 -16.33 2.24 -10.43
N ARG A 155 -16.45 3.09 -9.42
CA ARG A 155 -16.04 4.51 -9.51
C ARG A 155 -14.55 4.65 -9.83
N LEU A 156 -13.68 3.89 -9.17
CA LEU A 156 -12.26 3.88 -9.50
C LEU A 156 -12.03 3.51 -10.96
N ILE A 157 -12.63 2.40 -11.43
CA ILE A 157 -12.47 1.95 -12.81
C ILE A 157 -12.95 3.02 -13.79
N SER A 158 -14.10 3.65 -13.56
CA SER A 158 -14.63 4.70 -14.46
C SER A 158 -13.72 5.93 -14.58
N VAL A 159 -12.92 6.21 -13.54
CA VAL A 159 -11.94 7.32 -13.59
C VAL A 159 -10.69 6.93 -14.38
N ILE A 160 -10.23 5.67 -14.24
CA ILE A 160 -8.91 5.27 -14.75
C ILE A 160 -8.94 4.53 -16.10
N GLU A 161 -10.09 4.01 -16.57
CA GLU A 161 -10.21 3.13 -17.73
C GLU A 161 -9.58 3.69 -19.02
N ASN A 162 -9.65 5.00 -19.23
CA ASN A 162 -9.12 5.69 -20.41
C ASN A 162 -7.87 6.53 -20.10
N LYS A 163 -7.18 6.24 -18.99
CA LYS A 163 -6.00 6.97 -18.51
C LYS A 163 -4.73 6.12 -18.50
N VAL A 164 -4.83 4.90 -19.00
CA VAL A 164 -3.73 3.93 -19.02
C VAL A 164 -2.92 4.07 -20.31
N GLY A 165 -1.60 4.03 -20.18
CA GLY A 165 -0.67 4.05 -21.29
C GLY A 165 -0.80 2.84 -22.22
N ASN A 166 -0.22 2.96 -23.41
CA ASN A 166 -0.22 1.92 -24.41
C ASN A 166 0.63 0.70 -23.95
N LYS A 167 0.28 -0.46 -24.48
CA LYS A 167 1.09 -1.67 -24.28
C LYS A 167 2.49 -1.49 -24.87
N TYR A 168 3.49 -1.95 -24.14
CA TYR A 168 4.88 -1.94 -24.60
C TYR A 168 5.15 -3.03 -25.66
N SER A 169 6.14 -2.80 -26.53
CA SER A 169 6.73 -3.88 -27.32
C SER A 169 7.79 -4.63 -26.48
N GLN A 170 8.12 -5.85 -26.86
CA GLN A 170 9.18 -6.60 -26.18
C GLN A 170 10.55 -5.96 -26.43
N GLU A 171 10.80 -5.45 -27.61
CA GLU A 171 12.04 -4.77 -27.99
C GLU A 171 12.30 -3.57 -27.10
N TRP A 172 11.26 -2.76 -26.84
CA TRP A 172 11.35 -1.60 -25.94
C TRP A 172 11.71 -2.01 -24.50
N ILE A 173 11.09 -3.10 -24.01
CA ILE A 173 11.42 -3.65 -22.67
C ILE A 173 12.87 -4.12 -22.62
N ASP A 174 13.32 -4.87 -23.63
CA ASP A 174 14.66 -5.44 -23.70
C ASP A 174 15.74 -4.33 -23.73
N GLU A 175 15.48 -3.22 -24.43
CA GLU A 175 16.36 -2.05 -24.45
C GLU A 175 16.47 -1.39 -23.06
N ILE A 176 15.34 -1.23 -22.36
CA ILE A 176 15.32 -0.65 -21.01
C ILE A 176 16.00 -1.57 -20.00
N GLU A 177 15.78 -2.88 -20.07
CA GLU A 177 16.45 -3.83 -19.19
C GLU A 177 17.97 -3.83 -19.39
N LYS A 178 18.43 -3.73 -20.62
CA LYS A 178 19.85 -3.58 -20.95
C LYS A 178 20.43 -2.26 -20.41
N GLU A 179 19.71 -1.14 -20.57
CA GLU A 179 20.10 0.14 -19.95
C GLU A 179 20.13 0.00 -18.42
N GLY A 180 19.15 -0.72 -17.85
CA GLY A 180 19.02 -0.96 -16.42
C GLY A 180 20.21 -1.69 -15.82
N GLU A 181 20.81 -2.64 -16.53
CA GLU A 181 22.03 -3.32 -16.08
C GLU A 181 23.19 -2.34 -15.86
N GLU A 182 23.38 -1.40 -16.76
CA GLU A 182 24.45 -0.41 -16.65
C GLU A 182 24.12 0.67 -15.58
N ARG A 183 22.86 1.12 -15.53
CA ARG A 183 22.39 2.09 -14.52
C ARG A 183 22.60 1.56 -13.10
N TYR A 184 22.21 0.31 -12.84
CA TYR A 184 22.25 -0.27 -11.50
C TYR A 184 23.67 -0.54 -11.01
N LYS A 185 24.60 -0.89 -11.90
CA LYS A 185 26.04 -0.95 -11.57
C LYS A 185 26.60 0.39 -11.08
N GLN A 186 26.03 1.49 -11.56
CA GLN A 186 26.44 2.86 -11.23
C GLN A 186 25.54 3.51 -10.16
N ASN A 187 24.58 2.78 -9.59
CA ASN A 187 23.56 3.28 -8.65
C ASN A 187 22.75 4.46 -9.20
N ILE A 188 22.46 4.45 -10.50
CA ILE A 188 21.62 5.47 -11.14
C ILE A 188 20.13 5.09 -10.95
N PRO A 189 19.30 5.98 -10.35
CA PRO A 189 17.88 5.71 -10.12
C PRO A 189 17.04 5.72 -11.41
N PRO A 190 15.81 5.17 -11.37
CA PRO A 190 15.16 4.53 -10.24
C PRO A 190 15.38 3.02 -10.24
N GLY A 191 15.13 2.37 -9.09
CA GLY A 191 15.01 0.92 -8.98
C GLY A 191 16.30 0.15 -8.67
N PHE A 192 17.46 0.80 -8.58
CA PHE A 192 18.75 0.11 -8.33
C PHE A 192 18.77 -0.62 -6.96
N ASN A 193 17.95 -0.22 -6.01
CA ASN A 193 17.80 -0.90 -4.71
C ASN A 193 16.99 -2.19 -4.78
N ASP A 194 16.37 -2.50 -5.91
CA ASP A 194 15.52 -3.66 -6.11
C ASP A 194 16.25 -4.89 -6.68
N SER A 195 17.57 -4.86 -6.71
CA SER A 195 18.43 -5.97 -7.16
C SER A 195 18.14 -7.29 -6.44
N SER A 196 17.71 -7.24 -5.17
CA SER A 196 17.30 -8.44 -4.41
C SER A 196 16.07 -9.16 -5.00
N LYS A 197 15.28 -8.50 -5.85
CA LYS A 197 14.16 -9.13 -6.55
C LYS A 197 14.59 -10.11 -7.64
N GLU A 198 15.87 -10.14 -7.99
CA GLU A 198 16.43 -11.10 -8.96
C GLU A 198 16.41 -12.53 -8.44
N ASP A 199 16.59 -12.72 -7.13
CA ASP A 199 16.62 -14.03 -6.47
C ASP A 199 15.22 -14.54 -6.07
N GLU A 200 14.16 -13.75 -6.31
CA GLU A 200 12.79 -14.17 -6.02
C GLU A 200 12.29 -15.19 -7.06
N ILE A 201 11.49 -16.18 -6.61
CA ILE A 201 10.88 -17.22 -7.48
C ILE A 201 10.11 -16.59 -8.65
N ASP A 202 9.51 -15.39 -8.44
CA ASP A 202 8.73 -14.65 -9.43
C ASP A 202 9.54 -13.48 -10.02
N SER A 203 10.87 -13.58 -10.15
CA SER A 203 11.73 -12.51 -10.66
C SER A 203 11.37 -12.09 -12.09
N LEU A 204 10.87 -13.02 -12.88
CA LEU A 204 10.47 -12.84 -14.26
C LEU A 204 8.95 -12.94 -14.40
N ARG A 205 8.33 -11.98 -15.06
CA ARG A 205 6.89 -11.98 -15.33
C ARG A 205 6.61 -12.00 -16.82
N MET A 206 5.55 -12.73 -17.19
CA MET A 206 5.02 -12.78 -18.54
C MET A 206 3.56 -12.37 -18.53
N TYR A 207 3.17 -11.57 -19.52
CA TYR A 207 1.77 -11.23 -19.78
C TYR A 207 1.55 -10.99 -21.29
N GLY A 208 0.75 -11.85 -21.89
CA GLY A 208 0.58 -11.85 -23.35
C GLY A 208 1.92 -12.17 -24.03
N ASP A 209 2.34 -11.29 -24.90
CA ASP A 209 3.59 -11.36 -25.67
C ASP A 209 4.76 -10.59 -25.05
N ILE A 210 4.56 -9.99 -23.86
CA ILE A 210 5.63 -9.28 -23.14
C ILE A 210 6.15 -10.11 -21.96
N LYS A 211 7.45 -10.00 -21.74
CA LYS A 211 8.19 -10.59 -20.63
C LYS A 211 9.12 -9.52 -20.03
N TYR A 212 9.13 -9.38 -18.73
CA TYR A 212 9.98 -8.40 -18.05
C TYR A 212 10.52 -8.91 -16.72
N CYS A 213 11.70 -8.44 -16.34
CA CYS A 213 12.30 -8.71 -15.05
C CYS A 213 11.83 -7.69 -14.02
N ARG A 214 11.29 -8.17 -12.89
CA ARG A 214 10.71 -7.33 -11.83
C ARG A 214 11.69 -6.33 -11.23
N LYS A 215 12.97 -6.63 -11.22
CA LYS A 215 14.01 -5.71 -10.72
C LYS A 215 14.04 -4.40 -11.51
N TYR A 216 13.66 -4.42 -12.79
CA TYR A 216 13.61 -3.24 -13.65
C TYR A 216 12.23 -2.56 -13.69
N GLY A 217 11.26 -3.02 -12.90
CA GLY A 217 9.89 -2.49 -12.92
C GLY A 217 9.82 -0.97 -12.74
N ASP A 218 10.54 -0.43 -11.76
CA ASP A 218 10.57 1.01 -11.49
C ASP A 218 11.23 1.79 -12.65
N LEU A 219 12.25 1.22 -13.30
CA LEU A 219 12.88 1.83 -14.47
C LEU A 219 11.95 1.82 -15.69
N ILE A 220 11.24 0.71 -15.93
CA ILE A 220 10.26 0.61 -17.02
C ILE A 220 9.16 1.68 -16.82
N ILE A 221 8.61 1.80 -15.60
CA ILE A 221 7.62 2.83 -15.28
C ILE A 221 8.19 4.23 -15.51
N TRP A 222 9.44 4.47 -15.11
CA TRP A 222 10.10 5.76 -15.28
C TRP A 222 10.29 6.15 -16.75
N LYS A 223 10.72 5.22 -17.60
CA LYS A 223 10.88 5.45 -19.04
C LYS A 223 9.54 5.72 -19.72
N ASP A 224 8.48 5.01 -19.34
CA ASP A 224 7.12 5.27 -19.80
C ASP A 224 6.67 6.69 -19.41
N ILE A 225 6.92 7.14 -18.17
CA ILE A 225 6.63 8.51 -17.74
C ILE A 225 7.36 9.54 -18.61
N ILE A 226 8.64 9.32 -18.90
CA ILE A 226 9.44 10.22 -19.75
C ILE A 226 8.83 10.28 -21.16
N GLU A 227 8.59 9.16 -21.80
CA GLU A 227 8.05 9.11 -23.16
C GLU A 227 6.68 9.79 -23.24
N TYR A 228 5.78 9.45 -22.33
CA TYR A 228 4.47 10.10 -22.28
C TYR A 228 4.58 11.61 -22.03
N SER A 229 5.54 12.03 -21.19
CA SER A 229 5.78 13.46 -20.90
C SER A 229 6.24 14.24 -22.12
N LYS A 230 7.00 13.62 -23.05
CA LYS A 230 7.41 14.24 -24.33
C LYS A 230 6.21 14.48 -25.24
N GLU A 231 5.30 13.52 -25.29
CA GLU A 231 4.12 13.54 -26.14
C GLU A 231 2.96 14.36 -25.54
N TYR A 232 3.05 14.69 -24.25
CA TYR A 232 1.97 15.38 -23.55
C TYR A 232 1.77 16.80 -24.06
N THR A 233 0.71 17.00 -24.80
CA THR A 233 0.43 18.23 -25.57
C THR A 233 -0.15 19.40 -24.75
N LYS A 234 -0.63 19.14 -23.51
CA LYS A 234 -1.14 20.21 -22.66
C LYS A 234 -0.02 21.13 -22.16
N MET A 235 -0.38 22.36 -21.81
CA MET A 235 0.55 23.45 -21.47
C MET A 235 1.26 23.28 -20.12
N GLY A 236 0.83 22.32 -19.29
CA GLY A 236 1.41 22.06 -17.97
C GLY A 236 2.90 21.72 -18.04
N LYS A 237 3.69 22.36 -17.18
CA LYS A 237 5.15 22.22 -17.12
C LYS A 237 5.64 21.26 -16.06
N LYS A 238 4.72 20.73 -15.24
CA LYS A 238 5.07 19.84 -14.12
C LYS A 238 4.55 18.44 -14.36
N VAL A 239 5.37 17.48 -14.00
CA VAL A 239 5.01 16.07 -13.85
C VAL A 239 5.01 15.77 -12.36
N VAL A 240 3.87 15.37 -11.84
CA VAL A 240 3.70 15.02 -10.42
C VAL A 240 3.52 13.52 -10.30
N PHE A 241 4.55 12.82 -9.82
CA PHE A 241 4.48 11.38 -9.58
C PHE A 241 3.96 11.12 -8.17
N ILE A 242 2.82 10.42 -8.08
CA ILE A 242 2.11 10.15 -6.82
C ILE A 242 2.43 8.72 -6.40
N THR A 243 3.29 8.59 -5.38
CA THR A 243 3.77 7.30 -4.90
C THR A 243 4.09 7.32 -3.41
N ASN A 244 3.88 6.19 -2.75
CA ASN A 244 4.34 5.95 -1.38
C ASN A 244 5.77 5.41 -1.31
N ASP A 245 6.43 5.14 -2.43
CA ASP A 245 7.79 4.65 -2.45
C ASP A 245 8.78 5.73 -2.00
N GLY A 246 9.94 5.32 -1.50
CA GLY A 246 10.94 6.24 -0.92
C GLY A 246 10.71 6.60 0.56
N LYS A 247 9.67 6.09 1.24
CA LYS A 247 9.46 6.32 2.69
C LYS A 247 10.51 5.63 3.57
N ALA A 248 11.12 4.54 3.10
CA ALA A 248 12.15 3.83 3.86
C ALA A 248 13.41 4.70 3.99
N LYS A 249 13.97 4.79 5.21
CA LYS A 249 15.18 5.59 5.50
C LYS A 249 16.35 5.26 4.58
N GLN A 250 16.46 4.02 4.15
CA GLN A 250 17.58 3.51 3.34
C GLN A 250 17.38 3.66 1.81
N LYS A 251 16.16 3.91 1.32
CA LYS A 251 15.89 4.04 -0.11
C LYS A 251 16.10 5.49 -0.57
N ARG A 252 17.32 5.81 -1.00
CA ARG A 252 17.68 7.09 -1.66
C ARG A 252 17.56 6.99 -3.19
N ASP A 253 16.50 6.37 -3.65
CA ASP A 253 16.26 6.05 -5.04
C ASP A 253 15.43 7.14 -5.72
N LEU A 254 14.13 7.17 -5.43
CA LEU A 254 13.22 8.20 -5.96
C LEU A 254 13.38 9.57 -5.30
N LEU A 255 13.84 9.60 -4.05
CA LEU A 255 13.90 10.81 -3.23
C LEU A 255 15.35 11.16 -2.84
N TYR A 256 15.67 12.43 -2.98
CA TYR A 256 16.91 12.99 -2.44
C TYR A 256 16.76 13.27 -0.95
N LYS A 257 17.65 12.71 -0.13
CA LYS A 257 17.63 12.82 1.33
C LYS A 257 18.98 13.31 1.84
N VAL A 258 18.92 14.28 2.75
CA VAL A 258 20.07 14.80 3.51
C VAL A 258 19.79 14.59 4.99
N ASP A 259 20.65 13.91 5.72
CA ASP A 259 20.51 13.61 7.15
C ASP A 259 19.11 13.07 7.53
N ASP A 260 18.62 12.09 6.77
CA ASP A 260 17.27 11.50 6.88
C ASP A 260 16.08 12.43 6.53
N PHE A 261 16.33 13.69 6.20
CA PHE A 261 15.30 14.60 5.71
C PHE A 261 15.12 14.47 4.19
N THR A 262 13.88 14.31 3.74
CA THR A 262 13.56 14.35 2.32
C THR A 262 13.57 15.80 1.85
N VAL A 263 14.44 16.10 0.91
CA VAL A 263 14.59 17.43 0.31
C VAL A 263 13.68 17.57 -0.93
N GLY A 264 13.56 16.52 -1.73
CA GLY A 264 12.76 16.53 -2.95
C GLY A 264 12.93 15.23 -3.75
N PRO A 265 12.52 15.22 -5.02
CA PRO A 265 12.86 14.14 -5.95
C PRO A 265 14.37 13.98 -6.11
N ASN A 266 14.81 12.81 -6.54
CA ASN A 266 16.23 12.58 -6.84
C ASN A 266 16.68 13.48 -8.00
N ILE A 267 17.83 14.14 -7.84
CA ILE A 267 18.35 15.13 -8.79
C ILE A 267 18.59 14.52 -10.17
N HIS A 268 19.05 13.26 -10.24
CA HIS A 268 19.21 12.56 -11.52
C HIS A 268 17.90 12.43 -12.28
N LEU A 269 16.82 12.08 -11.58
CA LEU A 269 15.49 11.94 -12.18
C LEU A 269 14.94 13.30 -12.63
N MET A 270 15.14 14.34 -11.81
CA MET A 270 14.73 15.71 -12.16
C MET A 270 15.44 16.18 -13.43
N ASN A 271 16.75 16.00 -13.50
CA ASN A 271 17.56 16.37 -14.67
C ASN A 271 17.16 15.54 -15.91
N GLU A 272 17.06 14.20 -15.78
CA GLU A 272 16.67 13.32 -16.89
C GLU A 272 15.31 13.73 -17.48
N LEU A 273 14.29 13.91 -16.64
CA LEU A 273 12.97 14.34 -17.11
C LEU A 273 13.01 15.72 -17.79
N TYR A 274 13.72 16.67 -17.19
CA TYR A 274 13.82 18.02 -17.74
C TYR A 274 14.51 18.02 -19.11
N MET A 275 15.63 17.32 -19.24
CA MET A 275 16.37 17.22 -20.49
C MET A 275 15.55 16.57 -21.61
N GLU A 276 14.74 15.59 -21.28
CA GLU A 276 13.98 14.81 -22.23
C GLU A 276 12.62 15.45 -22.62
N SER A 277 11.95 16.12 -21.67
CA SER A 277 10.59 16.64 -21.87
C SER A 277 10.41 18.13 -21.58
N ASN A 278 11.43 18.82 -21.09
CA ASN A 278 11.37 20.20 -20.61
C ASN A 278 10.31 20.42 -19.52
N LYS A 279 10.08 19.41 -18.66
CA LYS A 279 9.11 19.45 -17.55
C LYS A 279 9.80 19.26 -16.20
N GLU A 280 9.25 19.87 -15.18
CA GLU A 280 9.71 19.77 -13.79
C GLU A 280 9.15 18.52 -13.12
N LEU A 281 9.99 17.73 -12.42
CA LEU A 281 9.54 16.57 -11.64
C LEU A 281 9.19 16.94 -10.22
N HIS A 282 8.01 16.53 -9.79
CA HIS A 282 7.58 16.57 -8.38
C HIS A 282 7.14 15.17 -7.94
N ILE A 283 7.38 14.82 -6.66
CA ILE A 283 6.93 13.56 -6.08
C ILE A 283 6.09 13.86 -4.84
N LEU A 284 4.89 13.31 -4.80
CA LEU A 284 3.98 13.40 -3.66
C LEU A 284 3.66 12.00 -3.12
N ASN A 285 3.58 11.87 -1.80
CA ASN A 285 2.97 10.67 -1.25
C ASN A 285 1.43 10.73 -1.39
N ASN A 286 0.80 9.56 -1.40
CA ASN A 286 -0.63 9.41 -1.64
C ASN A 286 -1.49 10.29 -0.72
N LEU A 287 -1.20 10.30 0.58
CA LEU A 287 -1.96 11.09 1.55
C LEU A 287 -1.81 12.61 1.33
N ARG A 288 -0.60 13.06 0.98
CA ARG A 288 -0.38 14.50 0.70
C ARG A 288 -1.09 14.94 -0.57
N PHE A 289 -1.10 14.10 -1.60
CA PHE A 289 -1.89 14.34 -2.81
C PHE A 289 -3.38 14.48 -2.48
N VAL A 290 -3.95 13.52 -1.74
CA VAL A 290 -5.36 13.54 -1.31
C VAL A 290 -5.67 14.78 -0.47
N GLN A 291 -4.77 15.17 0.43
CA GLN A 291 -4.91 16.38 1.23
C GLN A 291 -5.01 17.63 0.36
N LEU A 292 -4.05 17.82 -0.55
CA LEU A 292 -3.96 19.02 -1.37
C LEU A 292 -5.13 19.13 -2.36
N VAL A 293 -5.49 18.04 -3.05
CA VAL A 293 -6.57 18.06 -4.04
C VAL A 293 -7.95 18.24 -3.40
N ASN A 294 -8.16 17.66 -2.22
CA ASN A 294 -9.44 17.78 -1.50
C ASN A 294 -9.50 18.98 -0.56
N ASP A 295 -8.42 19.76 -0.45
CA ASP A 295 -8.32 20.91 0.47
C ASP A 295 -8.66 20.53 1.93
N LEU A 296 -8.09 19.39 2.39
CA LEU A 296 -8.35 18.89 3.73
C LEU A 296 -7.56 19.67 4.78
N SER A 297 -8.26 20.10 5.81
CA SER A 297 -7.63 20.70 7.00
C SER A 297 -6.67 19.71 7.69
N ASP A 298 -5.72 20.21 8.48
CA ASP A 298 -4.80 19.38 9.23
C ASP A 298 -5.50 18.43 10.21
N VAL A 299 -6.67 18.83 10.73
CA VAL A 299 -7.50 17.99 11.61
C VAL A 299 -8.09 16.82 10.85
N GLU A 300 -8.66 17.05 9.65
CA GLU A 300 -9.21 16.01 8.78
C GLU A 300 -8.09 15.08 8.30
N MET A 301 -6.95 15.65 7.94
CA MET A 301 -5.77 14.88 7.53
C MET A 301 -5.25 13.99 8.66
N SER A 302 -5.21 14.50 9.89
CA SER A 302 -4.83 13.69 11.06
C SER A 302 -5.79 12.53 11.31
N LYS A 303 -7.10 12.72 11.14
CA LYS A 303 -8.11 11.65 11.22
C LYS A 303 -7.92 10.63 10.10
N LEU A 304 -7.73 11.08 8.87
CA LEU A 304 -7.51 10.25 7.70
C LEU A 304 -6.26 9.37 7.88
N LYS A 305 -5.15 9.97 8.32
CA LYS A 305 -3.90 9.28 8.62
C LYS A 305 -4.06 8.22 9.70
N LYS A 306 -4.71 8.54 10.82
CA LYS A 306 -4.99 7.56 11.88
C LYS A 306 -5.86 6.40 11.40
N SER A 307 -6.82 6.66 10.53
CA SER A 307 -7.67 5.61 9.95
C SER A 307 -6.90 4.71 8.99
N SER A 308 -5.97 5.26 8.20
CA SER A 308 -5.09 4.48 7.34
C SER A 308 -4.03 3.68 8.10
N GLU A 309 -3.44 4.24 9.16
CA GLU A 309 -2.42 3.58 9.98
C GLU A 309 -2.96 2.38 10.77
N LYS A 310 -4.23 2.40 11.20
CA LYS A 310 -4.83 1.28 11.92
C LYS A 310 -4.85 -0.02 11.12
N MET A 311 -4.89 0.05 9.79
CA MET A 311 -4.81 -1.14 8.94
C MET A 311 -3.38 -1.70 8.81
N TYR A 312 -2.35 -0.87 8.95
CA TYR A 312 -0.95 -1.29 8.86
C TYR A 312 -0.36 -1.76 10.20
N ARG A 313 -0.97 -1.37 11.34
CA ARG A 313 -0.46 -1.68 12.70
C ARG A 313 -0.88 -3.03 13.26
N VAL A 314 -1.65 -3.85 12.56
CA VAL A 314 -1.96 -5.23 13.01
C VAL A 314 -0.81 -6.22 12.66
N LYS A 315 0.43 -5.77 12.85
CA LYS A 315 1.55 -6.62 13.21
C LYS A 315 1.91 -6.29 14.66
N ILE A 316 1.07 -6.71 15.59
CA ILE A 316 1.55 -6.89 16.97
C ILE A 316 2.48 -8.11 16.88
N PRO A 317 3.76 -7.99 17.18
CA PRO A 317 4.64 -9.15 17.26
C PRO A 317 4.04 -10.13 18.28
N HIS A 318 4.04 -11.40 17.96
CA HIS A 318 3.50 -12.45 18.84
C HIS A 318 4.11 -12.37 20.25
N ASP A 319 5.34 -11.93 20.33
CA ASP A 319 6.15 -11.75 21.54
C ASP A 319 5.58 -10.68 22.50
N GLN A 320 5.00 -9.58 21.99
CA GLN A 320 4.42 -8.52 22.84
C GLN A 320 3.07 -8.94 23.45
N ILE A 321 2.30 -9.77 22.76
CA ILE A 321 1.04 -10.32 23.31
C ILE A 321 1.34 -11.32 24.43
N GLU A 322 2.39 -12.09 24.28
CA GLU A 322 2.84 -13.06 25.28
C GLU A 322 3.42 -12.37 26.52
N GLU A 323 4.20 -11.30 26.35
CA GLU A 323 4.70 -10.48 27.44
C GLU A 323 3.58 -9.77 28.22
N GLU A 324 2.59 -9.19 27.55
CA GLU A 324 1.42 -8.59 28.23
C GLU A 324 0.56 -9.64 28.92
N ARG A 325 0.41 -10.82 28.34
CA ARG A 325 -0.34 -11.93 28.93
C ARG A 325 0.35 -12.47 30.18
N ILE A 326 1.67 -12.63 30.15
CA ILE A 326 2.48 -13.01 31.31
C ILE A 326 2.42 -11.93 32.40
N LYS A 327 2.39 -10.66 32.04
CA LYS A 327 2.26 -9.55 32.96
C LYS A 327 0.88 -9.51 33.64
N LEU A 328 -0.19 -9.79 32.90
CA LEU A 328 -1.56 -9.89 33.43
C LEU A 328 -1.72 -11.13 34.34
N LEU A 329 -1.13 -12.26 33.96
CA LEU A 329 -1.14 -13.48 34.78
C LEU A 329 -0.35 -13.29 36.09
N LYS A 330 0.82 -12.65 36.06
CA LYS A 330 1.59 -12.33 37.27
C LYS A 330 0.80 -11.40 38.19
N LYS A 331 0.13 -10.38 37.64
CA LYS A 331 -0.68 -9.46 38.42
C LYS A 331 -1.93 -10.10 39.04
N SER A 332 -2.47 -11.14 38.41
CA SER A 332 -3.62 -11.91 38.96
C SER A 332 -3.16 -12.86 40.06
N ILE A 333 -1.96 -13.40 39.98
CA ILE A 333 -1.36 -14.25 41.02
C ILE A 333 -0.96 -13.38 42.24
N GLU A 334 -0.35 -12.24 42.04
CA GLU A 334 0.00 -11.30 43.12
C GLU A 334 -1.22 -10.74 43.85
N ASN A 335 -2.39 -10.59 43.17
CA ASN A 335 -3.62 -10.15 43.82
C ASN A 335 -4.36 -11.28 44.59
N ASN A 336 -4.06 -12.55 44.32
CA ASN A 336 -4.67 -13.68 45.01
C ASN A 336 -3.83 -14.17 46.22
N GLU A 337 -2.63 -13.64 46.46
CA GLU A 337 -1.81 -13.99 47.63
C GLU A 337 -2.13 -13.17 48.89
N TYR A 338 -3.14 -12.29 48.87
CA TYR A 338 -3.52 -11.46 50.03
C TYR A 338 -4.89 -11.77 50.64
N GLU A 339 -5.47 -12.92 50.34
CA GLU A 339 -6.66 -13.43 51.05
C GLU A 339 -6.41 -14.84 51.60
N PHE A 340 -5.58 -14.93 52.63
CA PHE A 340 -5.61 -16.00 53.63
C PHE A 340 -5.13 -15.48 54.98
#